data_1fd854d1b6a5669a0b00831012e424ed
#
_entry.id   1fd854d1b6a5669a0b00831012e424ed
#
_cell.length_a   1.000
_cell.length_b   1.000
_cell.length_c   1.000
_cell.angle_alpha   90.00
_cell.angle_beta   90.00
_cell.angle_gamma   90.00
#
_symmetry.space_group_name_H-M   'P 1'
#
loop_
_entity.id
_entity.type
_entity.pdbx_description
1 polymer ?
#
loop_
_entity_poly.entity_id
_entity_poly.type
_entity_poly.pdbx_seq_one_letter_code
_entity_poly.pdbx_strand_id
1 'polypeptide(L)'
;MFKKIKLVIAMAIIAGEAIAQQPAMPADSLLSLSLEECITIALNESPTIKVADMEITRVDYSKKEILGQLFPNIAFNGTYQRTLAKQVTYFDMDMSKIMGGGSGEGSEEQPSGGEDPSTEETTKSNDGMKMGRDNLFNLGFSASMPLIAPQLWKTIKLNDAQILQNVEKARASRINLVNQVENAYYTLLLAKDSHRVILENYERAKLNLSIYEGRFKVGTASEYDVLRASVQVKNVEPELLAAEISIRQAKLQLLVLMNVDVRCNIEPSCALADYEKTMYDRTLSIDRNIENNTDLRSLDLQTEYLRRALEVQRMAWVPTLSLSGSYAWMSMSNGSPFKNFRWNPSSSIGLSLSVPLFQGGQRYNKVRQAEVSVAEMNWQRANLEQSIRMQVEIQIDNIQKNVRQIASSAEGVTEAQKAYDIMHRSFDIGAASFLDVRDSEVALMSSKLTYYQSIYNYLIAESNLKLLLGNEDLSKYPTNDNK
;
A
#
# COMPACT_ATOMS: atom_id res chain seq x y z
N MET A 1 -44.76 -16.28 14.18
CA MET A 1 -43.93 -15.68 13.15
C MET A 1 -42.55 -15.23 13.65
N PHE A 2 -42.30 -15.18 14.96
CA PHE A 2 -41.05 -14.70 15.57
C PHE A 2 -39.93 -15.75 15.73
N LYS A 3 -40.17 -17.04 15.45
CA LYS A 3 -39.14 -18.11 15.56
C LYS A 3 -38.27 -18.31 14.33
N LYS A 4 -38.63 -17.77 13.15
CA LYS A 4 -37.84 -17.91 11.91
C LYS A 4 -36.85 -16.77 11.67
N ILE A 5 -36.97 -15.63 12.37
CA ILE A 5 -36.06 -14.47 12.22
C ILE A 5 -34.77 -14.66 13.04
N LYS A 6 -34.79 -15.48 14.11
CA LYS A 6 -33.55 -15.77 14.89
C LYS A 6 -32.55 -16.68 14.16
N LEU A 7 -32.97 -17.38 13.10
CA LEU A 7 -32.10 -18.33 12.39
C LEU A 7 -31.28 -17.67 11.27
N VAL A 8 -31.69 -16.50 10.77
CA VAL A 8 -30.99 -15.80 9.68
C VAL A 8 -29.88 -14.89 10.21
N ILE A 9 -29.97 -14.41 11.45
CA ILE A 9 -28.92 -13.59 12.09
C ILE A 9 -27.79 -14.45 12.69
N ALA A 10 -28.04 -15.74 12.97
CA ALA A 10 -27.03 -16.64 13.55
C ALA A 10 -26.11 -17.31 12.51
N MET A 11 -26.39 -17.16 11.19
CA MET A 11 -25.58 -17.79 10.12
C MET A 11 -24.54 -16.86 9.48
N ALA A 12 -24.43 -15.61 9.93
CA ALA A 12 -23.50 -14.64 9.38
C ALA A 12 -22.20 -14.43 10.19
N ILE A 13 -21.96 -15.23 11.24
CA ILE A 13 -20.82 -15.03 12.17
C ILE A 13 -19.88 -16.26 12.27
N ILE A 14 -19.96 -17.22 11.35
CA ILE A 14 -18.98 -18.32 11.31
C ILE A 14 -18.45 -18.47 9.89
N ALA A 15 -17.71 -17.48 9.43
CA ALA A 15 -16.67 -17.62 8.42
C ALA A 15 -15.40 -17.01 9.02
N GLY A 16 -14.95 -17.57 10.15
CA GLY A 16 -13.57 -17.44 10.58
C GLY A 16 -12.74 -18.22 9.57
N GLU A 17 -12.09 -17.53 8.65
CA GLU A 17 -11.06 -18.09 7.79
C GLU A 17 -10.03 -18.74 8.72
N ALA A 18 -9.93 -20.06 8.64
CA ALA A 18 -8.80 -20.78 9.14
C ALA A 18 -7.59 -20.27 8.35
N ILE A 19 -6.80 -19.38 8.96
CA ILE A 19 -5.45 -19.08 8.50
C ILE A 19 -4.75 -20.43 8.49
N ALA A 20 -4.61 -21.03 7.32
CA ALA A 20 -3.83 -22.22 7.12
C ALA A 20 -2.40 -21.88 7.56
N GLN A 21 -2.03 -22.35 8.75
CA GLN A 21 -0.63 -22.39 9.17
C GLN A 21 0.09 -23.27 8.16
N GLN A 22 0.87 -22.62 7.29
CA GLN A 22 1.82 -23.33 6.44
C GLN A 22 2.72 -24.21 7.32
N PRO A 23 3.08 -25.42 6.86
CA PRO A 23 4.03 -26.25 7.56
C PRO A 23 5.35 -25.44 7.69
N ALA A 24 5.72 -25.09 8.91
CA ALA A 24 6.99 -24.47 9.19
C ALA A 24 8.09 -25.43 8.65
N MET A 25 8.93 -24.95 7.75
CA MET A 25 10.12 -25.69 7.34
C MET A 25 10.94 -26.04 8.59
N PRO A 26 11.51 -27.26 8.69
CA PRO A 26 12.28 -27.65 9.86
C PRO A 26 13.45 -26.68 10.05
N ALA A 27 13.58 -26.15 11.23
CA ALA A 27 14.51 -25.08 11.62
C ALA A 27 16.02 -25.41 11.42
N ASP A 28 16.38 -26.68 11.15
CA ASP A 28 17.76 -27.16 11.01
C ASP A 28 18.15 -27.59 9.59
N SER A 29 17.35 -27.29 8.56
CA SER A 29 17.73 -27.66 7.19
C SER A 29 18.66 -26.61 6.59
N LEU A 30 19.86 -27.05 6.19
CA LEU A 30 20.76 -26.26 5.37
C LEU A 30 20.17 -26.21 3.95
N LEU A 31 19.60 -25.07 3.58
CA LEU A 31 19.01 -24.84 2.25
C LEU A 31 20.06 -24.19 1.34
N SER A 32 20.57 -24.94 0.37
CA SER A 32 21.35 -24.34 -0.71
C SER A 32 20.38 -23.77 -1.74
N LEU A 33 20.30 -22.45 -1.87
CA LEU A 33 19.36 -21.77 -2.76
C LEU A 33 20.08 -20.95 -3.82
N SER A 34 19.59 -21.09 -5.05
CA SER A 34 19.95 -20.22 -6.16
C SER A 34 19.19 -18.86 -6.04
N LEU A 35 19.64 -17.85 -6.79
CA LEU A 35 18.97 -16.57 -6.85
C LEU A 35 17.50 -16.70 -7.31
N GLU A 36 17.25 -17.51 -8.34
CA GLU A 36 15.91 -17.74 -8.90
C GLU A 36 14.96 -18.40 -7.90
N GLU A 37 15.46 -19.36 -7.11
CA GLU A 37 14.68 -19.98 -6.04
C GLU A 37 14.36 -18.99 -4.92
N CYS A 38 15.32 -18.14 -4.52
CA CYS A 38 15.08 -17.09 -3.53
C CYS A 38 13.98 -16.10 -3.98
N ILE A 39 14.03 -15.67 -5.25
CA ILE A 39 13.02 -14.79 -5.85
C ILE A 39 11.66 -15.48 -5.89
N THR A 40 11.61 -16.75 -6.31
CA THR A 40 10.36 -17.51 -6.37
C THR A 40 9.71 -17.64 -5.00
N ILE A 41 10.49 -17.98 -3.96
CA ILE A 41 9.99 -18.05 -2.58
C ILE A 41 9.48 -16.69 -2.13
N ALA A 42 10.25 -15.61 -2.37
CA ALA A 42 9.88 -14.26 -1.97
C ALA A 42 8.57 -13.80 -2.63
N LEU A 43 8.39 -14.04 -3.94
CA LEU A 43 7.17 -13.66 -4.67
C LEU A 43 5.93 -14.42 -4.17
N ASN A 44 6.08 -15.68 -3.75
CA ASN A 44 4.96 -16.48 -3.26
C ASN A 44 4.61 -16.21 -1.79
N GLU A 45 5.61 -15.93 -0.95
CA GLU A 45 5.42 -15.88 0.50
C GLU A 45 5.41 -14.47 1.09
N SER A 46 5.92 -13.47 0.37
CA SER A 46 6.04 -12.11 0.90
C SER A 46 4.70 -11.49 1.31
N PRO A 47 4.58 -10.99 2.55
CA PRO A 47 3.39 -10.27 2.99
C PRO A 47 3.10 -9.02 2.15
N THR A 48 4.13 -8.37 1.62
CA THR A 48 4.00 -7.17 0.78
C THR A 48 3.21 -7.46 -0.49
N ILE A 49 3.47 -8.60 -1.13
CA ILE A 49 2.74 -9.03 -2.34
C ILE A 49 1.30 -9.41 -1.98
N LYS A 50 1.13 -10.21 -0.91
CA LYS A 50 -0.21 -10.60 -0.43
C LYS A 50 -1.09 -9.36 -0.12
N VAL A 51 -0.51 -8.32 0.50
CA VAL A 51 -1.22 -7.05 0.75
C VAL A 51 -1.57 -6.34 -0.56
N ALA A 52 -0.66 -6.29 -1.54
CA ALA A 52 -0.93 -5.66 -2.83
C ALA A 52 -2.07 -6.36 -3.60
N ASP A 53 -2.17 -7.68 -3.55
CA ASP A 53 -3.24 -8.46 -4.18
C ASP A 53 -4.58 -8.30 -3.44
N MET A 54 -4.55 -8.24 -2.10
CA MET A 54 -5.73 -7.91 -1.29
C MET A 54 -6.25 -6.50 -1.60
N GLU A 55 -5.39 -5.54 -1.89
CA GLU A 55 -5.78 -4.18 -2.25
C GLU A 55 -6.53 -4.14 -3.59
N ILE A 56 -6.14 -4.95 -4.58
CA ILE A 56 -6.89 -5.12 -5.83
C ILE A 56 -8.30 -5.65 -5.53
N THR A 57 -8.38 -6.69 -4.70
CA THR A 57 -9.67 -7.29 -4.28
C THR A 57 -10.54 -6.28 -3.54
N ARG A 58 -9.96 -5.46 -2.66
CA ARG A 58 -10.66 -4.40 -1.92
C ARG A 58 -11.29 -3.38 -2.87
N VAL A 59 -10.57 -2.97 -3.90
CA VAL A 59 -11.11 -1.99 -4.87
C VAL A 59 -12.16 -2.62 -5.78
N ASP A 60 -12.08 -3.91 -6.10
CA ASP A 60 -13.15 -4.62 -6.80
C ASP A 60 -14.45 -4.65 -5.99
N TYR A 61 -14.38 -4.90 -4.67
CA TYR A 61 -15.54 -4.77 -3.78
C TYR A 61 -16.06 -3.33 -3.71
N SER A 62 -15.19 -2.31 -3.72
CA SER A 62 -15.63 -0.91 -3.79
C SER A 62 -16.40 -0.60 -5.09
N LYS A 63 -15.96 -1.16 -6.22
CA LYS A 63 -16.74 -1.08 -7.48
C LYS A 63 -18.11 -1.74 -7.35
N LYS A 64 -18.18 -2.93 -6.73
CA LYS A 64 -19.46 -3.64 -6.49
C LYS A 64 -20.36 -2.87 -5.55
N GLU A 65 -19.83 -2.20 -4.53
CA GLU A 65 -20.54 -1.29 -3.64
C GLU A 65 -21.19 -0.14 -4.42
N ILE A 66 -20.45 0.52 -5.31
CA ILE A 66 -20.98 1.61 -6.13
C ILE A 66 -22.04 1.11 -7.11
N LEU A 67 -21.83 -0.07 -7.72
CA LEU A 67 -22.85 -0.73 -8.53
C LEU A 67 -24.12 -1.01 -7.72
N GLY A 68 -23.97 -1.37 -6.44
CA GLY A 68 -25.08 -1.56 -5.50
C GLY A 68 -25.96 -0.32 -5.34
N GLN A 69 -25.40 0.89 -5.49
CA GLN A 69 -26.15 2.15 -5.39
C GLN A 69 -27.12 2.37 -6.57
N LEU A 70 -27.00 1.60 -7.66
CA LEU A 70 -28.00 1.62 -8.76
C LEU A 70 -29.25 0.80 -8.44
N PHE A 71 -29.20 -0.09 -7.45
CA PHE A 71 -30.34 -0.92 -7.04
C PHE A 71 -31.19 -0.22 -5.99
N PRO A 72 -32.44 -0.67 -5.80
CA PRO A 72 -33.32 -0.12 -4.78
C PRO A 72 -32.72 -0.24 -3.40
N ASN A 73 -32.62 0.89 -2.69
CA ASN A 73 -32.32 0.91 -1.26
C ASN A 73 -33.63 0.82 -0.47
N ILE A 74 -33.85 -0.27 0.28
CA ILE A 74 -35.03 -0.50 1.09
C ILE A 74 -34.64 -0.40 2.55
N ALA A 75 -35.25 0.54 3.28
CA ALA A 75 -35.02 0.73 4.70
C ALA A 75 -36.31 0.62 5.49
N PHE A 76 -36.25 0.02 6.68
CA PHE A 76 -37.30 0.08 7.69
C PHE A 76 -36.93 1.12 8.73
N ASN A 77 -37.81 2.11 8.92
CA ASN A 77 -37.60 3.21 9.84
C ASN A 77 -38.69 3.21 10.91
N GLY A 78 -38.31 3.41 12.16
CA GLY A 78 -39.23 3.59 13.27
C GLY A 78 -38.86 4.85 14.04
N THR A 79 -39.83 5.77 14.18
CA THR A 79 -39.63 6.99 14.97
C THR A 79 -40.74 7.15 15.99
N TYR A 80 -40.35 7.51 17.19
CA TYR A 80 -41.25 7.99 18.24
C TYR A 80 -40.84 9.44 18.60
N GLN A 81 -41.81 10.33 18.53
CA GLN A 81 -41.64 11.75 18.91
C GLN A 81 -42.68 12.14 19.94
N ARG A 82 -42.21 12.72 21.03
CA ARG A 82 -43.07 13.36 22.02
C ARG A 82 -42.95 14.88 21.90
N THR A 83 -44.10 15.51 21.66
CA THR A 83 -44.21 16.96 21.60
C THR A 83 -44.33 17.50 23.02
N LEU A 84 -43.35 18.26 23.50
CA LEU A 84 -43.34 18.85 24.82
C LEU A 84 -44.18 20.15 24.89
N ALA A 85 -44.16 20.96 23.80
CA ALA A 85 -44.98 22.11 23.61
C ALA A 85 -45.65 22.04 22.25
N LYS A 86 -47.00 22.12 22.21
CA LYS A 86 -47.77 22.09 20.97
C LYS A 86 -47.62 23.40 20.22
N GLN A 87 -47.53 23.34 18.92
CA GLN A 87 -47.53 24.50 18.06
C GLN A 87 -48.89 25.21 18.16
N VAL A 88 -48.86 26.50 18.43
CA VAL A 88 -50.04 27.37 18.40
C VAL A 88 -50.12 27.95 16.99
N THR A 89 -51.21 27.68 16.31
CA THR A 89 -51.48 28.27 14.99
C THR A 89 -52.56 29.34 15.16
N TYR A 90 -52.24 30.53 14.75
CA TYR A 90 -53.19 31.64 14.75
C TYR A 90 -53.90 31.66 13.40
N PHE A 91 -55.22 31.56 13.42
CA PHE A 91 -56.06 31.68 12.22
C PHE A 91 -56.73 33.03 12.21
N ASP A 92 -56.53 33.78 11.16
CA ASP A 92 -57.13 35.10 10.97
C ASP A 92 -58.59 34.97 10.43
N MET A 93 -59.20 33.79 10.61
CA MET A 93 -60.58 33.49 10.20
C MET A 93 -61.45 33.26 11.42
N ASP A 94 -62.60 33.93 11.43
CA ASP A 94 -63.65 33.76 12.42
C ASP A 94 -64.33 32.38 12.26
N MET A 95 -63.83 31.40 13.02
CA MET A 95 -64.30 30.00 12.98
C MET A 95 -65.72 29.81 13.53
N SER A 96 -66.27 30.81 14.21
CA SER A 96 -67.67 30.75 14.73
C SER A 96 -68.70 30.69 13.61
N LYS A 97 -68.39 31.23 12.43
CA LYS A 97 -69.28 31.19 11.25
C LYS A 97 -69.24 29.84 10.48
N ILE A 98 -68.23 29.00 10.67
CA ILE A 98 -68.10 27.71 9.98
C ILE A 98 -68.70 26.55 10.81
N MET A 99 -68.66 26.66 12.12
CA MET A 99 -69.19 25.62 13.01
C MET A 99 -70.63 25.86 13.47
N GLY A 100 -71.25 27.03 13.13
CA GLY A 100 -72.59 27.41 13.56
C GLY A 100 -73.71 27.11 12.53
N GLY A 101 -73.48 26.31 11.52
CA GLY A 101 -74.48 25.96 10.51
C GLY A 101 -75.16 24.60 10.73
N GLY A 102 -76.17 24.54 11.61
CA GLY A 102 -76.97 23.32 11.77
C GLY A 102 -78.07 23.39 12.80
N SER A 103 -79.26 23.67 12.31
CA SER A 103 -80.58 23.32 12.84
C SER A 103 -81.38 24.42 13.56
N GLY A 104 -82.54 24.62 12.97
CA GLY A 104 -83.78 24.95 13.70
C GLY A 104 -84.58 26.11 13.19
N GLU A 105 -85.60 25.85 12.39
CA GLU A 105 -86.70 26.68 12.03
C GLU A 105 -87.52 27.14 13.25
N GLY A 106 -88.03 28.35 13.16
CA GLY A 106 -89.38 28.56 13.69
C GLY A 106 -89.57 29.69 14.72
N SER A 107 -90.35 30.69 14.24
CA SER A 107 -91.34 31.51 14.89
C SER A 107 -90.92 32.85 15.61
N GLU A 108 -91.36 33.86 15.01
CA GLU A 108 -92.18 35.09 15.19
C GLU A 108 -92.21 35.80 16.54
N GLU A 109 -92.20 37.12 16.37
CA GLU A 109 -92.83 38.28 17.13
C GLU A 109 -92.16 38.81 18.41
N GLN A 110 -91.67 39.94 18.28
CA GLN A 110 -91.92 41.37 18.58
C GLN A 110 -92.08 41.79 20.05
N PRO A 111 -92.06 43.14 20.39
CA PRO A 111 -90.89 43.86 20.86
C PRO A 111 -91.15 44.49 22.24
N SER A 112 -90.23 44.97 22.93
CA SER A 112 -90.28 46.24 23.67
C SER A 112 -89.00 46.49 24.48
N GLY A 113 -88.48 47.67 24.27
CA GLY A 113 -88.02 48.73 25.16
C GLY A 113 -87.10 48.44 26.32
N GLY A 114 -85.96 49.14 26.28
CA GLY A 114 -85.16 49.33 27.46
C GLY A 114 -83.71 49.63 27.15
N GLU A 115 -83.39 50.91 27.14
CA GLU A 115 -82.01 51.45 27.10
C GLU A 115 -81.23 50.98 28.33
N ASP A 116 -80.00 50.55 28.15
CA ASP A 116 -78.88 51.12 28.88
C ASP A 116 -77.52 50.65 28.24
N PRO A 117 -76.57 51.54 28.05
CA PRO A 117 -75.31 51.27 27.38
C PRO A 117 -74.25 50.82 28.40
N SER A 118 -73.95 49.56 28.47
CA SER A 118 -72.71 49.17 29.11
C SER A 118 -71.85 48.43 28.05
N THR A 119 -70.82 49.13 27.70
CA THR A 119 -69.74 48.74 26.89
C THR A 119 -69.13 47.40 27.39
N GLU A 120 -69.51 46.26 26.80
CA GLU A 120 -68.71 45.06 26.89
C GLU A 120 -67.78 44.99 25.67
N GLU A 121 -66.56 45.37 25.93
CA GLU A 121 -65.43 44.95 25.06
C GLU A 121 -65.47 43.46 24.87
N THR A 122 -65.98 43.03 23.75
CA THR A 122 -65.71 41.69 23.27
C THR A 122 -64.23 41.58 23.02
N THR A 123 -63.49 41.18 24.05
CA THR A 123 -62.10 40.66 23.93
C THR A 123 -62.13 39.54 22.91
N LYS A 124 -61.71 39.86 21.69
CA LYS A 124 -61.31 38.90 20.71
C LYS A 124 -60.20 38.10 21.38
N SER A 125 -60.50 36.90 21.92
CA SER A 125 -59.47 35.97 22.41
C SER A 125 -58.66 35.51 21.21
N ASN A 126 -57.54 36.18 21.05
CA ASN A 126 -56.53 35.82 20.04
C ASN A 126 -55.75 34.56 20.51
N ASP A 127 -56.46 33.65 21.19
CA ASP A 127 -55.91 32.36 21.63
C ASP A 127 -55.81 31.44 20.43
N GLY A 128 -54.61 31.37 19.83
CA GLY A 128 -54.31 30.48 18.74
C GLY A 128 -54.66 29.02 19.08
N MET A 129 -55.11 28.26 18.09
CA MET A 129 -55.49 26.88 18.25
C MET A 129 -54.22 26.01 18.42
N LYS A 130 -54.11 25.26 19.53
CA LYS A 130 -53.03 24.29 19.74
C LYS A 130 -53.21 23.11 18.82
N MET A 131 -52.34 22.99 17.81
CA MET A 131 -52.38 21.88 16.84
C MET A 131 -51.36 20.81 17.20
N GLY A 132 -51.66 19.53 16.87
CA GLY A 132 -50.82 18.39 17.07
C GLY A 132 -51.22 17.54 18.28
N ARG A 133 -50.60 16.35 18.35
CA ARG A 133 -50.76 15.38 19.44
C ARG A 133 -49.51 15.22 20.24
N ASP A 134 -49.60 14.77 21.48
CA ASP A 134 -48.46 14.65 22.40
C ASP A 134 -47.45 13.60 21.92
N ASN A 135 -47.95 12.49 21.38
CA ASN A 135 -47.13 11.38 20.95
C ASN A 135 -47.42 11.07 19.48
N LEU A 136 -46.33 10.95 18.70
CA LEU A 136 -46.33 10.55 17.30
C LEU A 136 -45.47 9.32 17.14
N PHE A 137 -46.04 8.25 16.66
CA PHE A 137 -45.34 7.02 16.26
C PHE A 137 -45.43 6.89 14.74
N ASN A 138 -44.28 6.66 14.12
CA ASN A 138 -44.20 6.40 12.68
C ASN A 138 -43.30 5.18 12.47
N LEU A 139 -43.89 4.13 11.87
CA LEU A 139 -43.17 2.93 11.47
C LEU A 139 -43.37 2.72 9.98
N GLY A 140 -42.32 2.43 9.22
CA GLY A 140 -42.55 2.24 7.79
C GLY A 140 -41.34 1.73 7.01
N PHE A 141 -41.63 1.27 5.83
CA PHE A 141 -40.65 0.94 4.81
C PHE A 141 -40.52 2.12 3.84
N SER A 142 -39.29 2.46 3.52
CA SER A 142 -38.96 3.40 2.45
C SER A 142 -38.10 2.68 1.43
N ALA A 143 -38.39 2.89 0.15
CA ALA A 143 -37.57 2.41 -0.96
C ALA A 143 -37.18 3.60 -1.84
N SER A 144 -35.92 3.67 -2.24
CA SER A 144 -35.45 4.68 -3.19
C SER A 144 -34.50 4.05 -4.20
N MET A 145 -34.59 4.45 -5.47
CA MET A 145 -33.76 3.96 -6.55
C MET A 145 -33.45 5.11 -7.53
N PRO A 146 -32.17 5.33 -7.88
CA PRO A 146 -31.84 6.27 -8.94
C PRO A 146 -32.16 5.65 -10.31
N LEU A 147 -32.99 6.31 -11.11
CA LEU A 147 -33.30 5.90 -12.48
C LEU A 147 -32.33 6.50 -13.50
N ILE A 148 -32.02 7.78 -13.31
CA ILE A 148 -31.05 8.53 -14.11
C ILE A 148 -30.07 9.18 -13.17
N ALA A 149 -28.85 8.64 -13.12
CA ALA A 149 -27.78 9.11 -12.25
C ALA A 149 -26.43 9.17 -13.03
N PRO A 150 -26.25 10.15 -13.94
CA PRO A 150 -25.08 10.19 -14.82
C PRO A 150 -23.75 10.29 -14.06
N GLN A 151 -23.74 10.99 -12.95
CA GLN A 151 -22.58 11.09 -12.08
C GLN A 151 -22.19 9.73 -11.51
N LEU A 152 -23.16 8.92 -11.07
CA LEU A 152 -22.92 7.58 -10.54
C LEU A 152 -22.38 6.65 -11.63
N TRP A 153 -22.90 6.70 -12.85
CA TRP A 153 -22.40 5.90 -13.98
C TRP A 153 -20.95 6.24 -14.32
N LYS A 154 -20.55 7.54 -14.24
CA LYS A 154 -19.16 7.94 -14.43
C LYS A 154 -18.28 7.54 -13.27
N THR A 155 -18.81 7.49 -12.03
CA THR A 155 -18.09 7.01 -10.87
C THR A 155 -17.75 5.51 -10.98
N ILE A 156 -18.61 4.70 -11.58
CA ILE A 156 -18.32 3.29 -11.87
C ILE A 156 -17.09 3.19 -12.80
N LYS A 157 -17.06 4.00 -13.88
CA LYS A 157 -15.90 4.04 -14.80
C LYS A 157 -14.64 4.60 -14.13
N LEU A 158 -14.77 5.48 -13.17
CA LEU A 158 -13.67 5.98 -12.35
C LEU A 158 -13.02 4.84 -11.53
N ASN A 159 -13.87 3.95 -10.95
CA ASN A 159 -13.37 2.79 -10.22
C ASN A 159 -12.65 1.77 -11.11
N ASP A 160 -13.04 1.63 -12.39
CA ASP A 160 -12.28 0.81 -13.34
C ASP A 160 -10.82 1.33 -13.49
N ALA A 161 -10.64 2.66 -13.57
CA ALA A 161 -9.29 3.24 -13.60
C ALA A 161 -8.53 3.01 -12.29
N GLN A 162 -9.22 3.03 -11.16
CA GLN A 162 -8.62 2.75 -9.85
C GLN A 162 -8.15 1.30 -9.73
N ILE A 163 -8.92 0.34 -10.26
CA ILE A 163 -8.50 -1.08 -10.32
C ILE A 163 -7.21 -1.21 -11.13
N LEU A 164 -7.15 -0.62 -12.35
CA LEU A 164 -5.96 -0.67 -13.19
C LEU A 164 -4.74 -0.07 -12.48
N GLN A 165 -4.92 1.03 -11.74
CA GLN A 165 -3.86 1.64 -10.95
C GLN A 165 -3.34 0.70 -9.86
N ASN A 166 -4.23 -0.02 -9.16
CA ASN A 166 -3.80 -0.96 -8.13
C ASN A 166 -3.14 -2.21 -8.71
N VAL A 167 -3.56 -2.68 -9.89
CA VAL A 167 -2.87 -3.75 -10.62
C VAL A 167 -1.44 -3.33 -10.96
N GLU A 168 -1.22 -2.09 -11.44
CA GLU A 168 0.13 -1.60 -11.73
C GLU A 168 0.96 -1.41 -10.46
N LYS A 169 0.37 -0.95 -9.36
CA LYS A 169 1.04 -0.90 -8.05
C LYS A 169 1.47 -2.29 -7.57
N ALA A 170 0.63 -3.29 -7.76
CA ALA A 170 0.99 -4.68 -7.42
C ALA A 170 2.14 -5.19 -8.30
N ARG A 171 2.14 -4.86 -9.61
CA ARG A 171 3.27 -5.15 -10.50
C ARG A 171 4.56 -4.45 -10.02
N ALA A 172 4.47 -3.17 -9.68
CA ALA A 172 5.59 -2.41 -9.13
C ALA A 172 6.14 -3.03 -7.84
N SER A 173 5.25 -3.47 -6.93
CA SER A 173 5.65 -4.14 -5.69
C SER A 173 6.41 -5.44 -5.94
N ARG A 174 5.98 -6.25 -6.94
CA ARG A 174 6.67 -7.47 -7.35
C ARG A 174 8.06 -7.18 -7.91
N ILE A 175 8.19 -6.22 -8.83
CA ILE A 175 9.48 -5.83 -9.43
C ILE A 175 10.44 -5.28 -8.36
N ASN A 176 9.93 -4.44 -7.45
CA ASN A 176 10.73 -3.91 -6.33
C ASN A 176 11.20 -5.03 -5.39
N LEU A 177 10.36 -6.01 -5.10
CA LEU A 177 10.73 -7.14 -4.27
C LEU A 177 11.83 -7.97 -4.94
N VAL A 178 11.73 -8.25 -6.25
CA VAL A 178 12.78 -8.94 -7.02
C VAL A 178 14.10 -8.20 -6.89
N ASN A 179 14.13 -6.89 -7.13
CA ASN A 179 15.34 -6.08 -6.98
C ASN A 179 15.91 -6.14 -5.55
N GLN A 180 15.06 -6.07 -4.52
CA GLN A 180 15.51 -6.16 -3.13
C GLN A 180 16.11 -7.54 -2.81
N VAL A 181 15.53 -8.62 -3.32
CA VAL A 181 16.04 -9.99 -3.15
C VAL A 181 17.37 -10.17 -3.90
N GLU A 182 17.48 -9.68 -5.15
CA GLU A 182 18.74 -9.69 -5.91
C GLU A 182 19.85 -8.96 -5.13
N ASN A 183 19.57 -7.75 -4.67
CA ASN A 183 20.54 -6.92 -3.92
C ASN A 183 20.95 -7.60 -2.60
N ALA A 184 20.02 -8.20 -1.86
CA ALA A 184 20.32 -8.92 -0.62
C ALA A 184 21.13 -10.20 -0.88
N TYR A 185 20.83 -10.94 -1.96
CA TYR A 185 21.56 -12.12 -2.36
C TYR A 185 23.01 -11.78 -2.75
N TYR A 186 23.21 -10.74 -3.58
CA TYR A 186 24.54 -10.29 -3.96
C TYR A 186 25.34 -9.76 -2.76
N THR A 187 24.68 -9.12 -1.81
CA THR A 187 25.30 -8.69 -0.54
C THR A 187 25.78 -9.90 0.27
N LEU A 188 24.98 -10.96 0.31
CA LEU A 188 25.40 -12.21 0.98
C LEU A 188 26.60 -12.86 0.29
N LEU A 189 26.65 -12.88 -1.05
CA LEU A 189 27.79 -13.38 -1.80
C LEU A 189 29.06 -12.56 -1.51
N LEU A 190 28.97 -11.22 -1.53
CA LEU A 190 30.09 -10.35 -1.21
C LEU A 190 30.58 -10.57 0.23
N ALA A 191 29.68 -10.70 1.20
CA ALA A 191 30.06 -10.96 2.59
C ALA A 191 30.80 -12.30 2.74
N LYS A 192 30.37 -13.35 2.03
CA LYS A 192 31.04 -14.67 2.05
C LYS A 192 32.42 -14.63 1.40
N ASP A 193 32.54 -14.01 0.21
CA ASP A 193 33.81 -13.90 -0.47
C ASP A 193 34.80 -13.02 0.27
N SER A 194 34.32 -11.91 0.88
CA SER A 194 35.14 -11.07 1.75
C SER A 194 35.61 -11.81 3.01
N HIS A 195 34.73 -12.56 3.67
CA HIS A 195 35.10 -13.39 4.81
C HIS A 195 36.17 -14.41 4.44
N ARG A 196 36.05 -15.08 3.28
CA ARG A 196 37.05 -16.02 2.80
C ARG A 196 38.43 -15.37 2.67
N VAL A 197 38.49 -14.16 2.10
CA VAL A 197 39.76 -13.43 1.94
C VAL A 197 40.36 -13.05 3.30
N ILE A 198 39.52 -12.57 4.23
CA ILE A 198 39.96 -12.19 5.58
C ILE A 198 40.40 -13.43 6.38
N LEU A 199 39.71 -14.55 6.26
CA LEU A 199 40.07 -15.82 6.88
C LEU A 199 41.44 -16.33 6.37
N GLU A 200 41.66 -16.30 5.02
CA GLU A 200 42.96 -16.62 4.45
C GLU A 200 44.06 -15.75 5.04
N ASN A 201 43.84 -14.46 5.23
CA ASN A 201 44.81 -13.54 5.85
C ASN A 201 45.05 -13.87 7.33
N TYR A 202 44.01 -14.18 8.08
CA TYR A 202 44.10 -14.59 9.49
C TYR A 202 44.91 -15.88 9.67
N GLU A 203 44.65 -16.89 8.82
CA GLU A 203 45.40 -18.13 8.86
C GLU A 203 46.88 -17.96 8.53
N ARG A 204 47.22 -17.09 7.55
CA ARG A 204 48.60 -16.71 7.25
C ARG A 204 49.26 -15.99 8.44
N ALA A 205 48.57 -15.05 9.06
CA ALA A 205 49.10 -14.36 10.25
C ALA A 205 49.39 -15.35 11.39
N LYS A 206 48.52 -16.34 11.63
CA LYS A 206 48.78 -17.42 12.61
C LYS A 206 49.98 -18.27 12.24
N LEU A 207 50.06 -18.67 10.97
CA LEU A 207 51.22 -19.44 10.50
C LEU A 207 52.53 -18.68 10.71
N ASN A 208 52.53 -17.38 10.34
CA ASN A 208 53.71 -16.51 10.56
C ASN A 208 54.07 -16.42 12.05
N LEU A 209 53.09 -16.23 12.96
CA LEU A 209 53.32 -16.22 14.41
C LEU A 209 53.99 -17.54 14.84
N SER A 210 53.51 -18.69 14.42
CA SER A 210 54.04 -20.01 14.77
C SER A 210 55.49 -20.21 14.25
N ILE A 211 55.81 -19.68 13.06
CA ILE A 211 57.17 -19.69 12.52
C ILE A 211 58.10 -18.84 13.40
N TYR A 212 57.70 -17.63 13.80
CA TYR A 212 58.52 -16.78 14.65
C TYR A 212 58.68 -17.31 16.06
N GLU A 213 57.70 -17.93 16.66
CA GLU A 213 57.78 -18.65 17.92
C GLU A 213 58.80 -19.79 17.86
N GLY A 214 58.75 -20.56 16.73
CA GLY A 214 59.72 -21.63 16.47
C GLY A 214 61.17 -21.06 16.36
N ARG A 215 61.36 -20.01 15.56
CA ARG A 215 62.68 -19.34 15.39
C ARG A 215 63.22 -18.74 16.68
N PHE A 216 62.36 -18.19 17.52
CA PHE A 216 62.72 -17.62 18.85
C PHE A 216 63.23 -18.74 19.77
N LYS A 217 62.57 -19.89 19.81
CA LYS A 217 62.96 -21.04 20.63
C LYS A 217 64.35 -21.57 20.27
N VAL A 218 64.79 -21.45 19.03
CA VAL A 218 66.11 -21.85 18.55
C VAL A 218 67.10 -20.66 18.50
N GLY A 219 66.69 -19.45 18.99
CA GLY A 219 67.55 -18.28 19.08
C GLY A 219 67.81 -17.54 17.76
N THR A 220 67.05 -17.78 16.70
CA THR A 220 67.22 -17.17 15.36
C THR A 220 66.22 -16.04 15.08
N ALA A 221 65.32 -15.71 16.03
CA ALA A 221 64.44 -14.54 15.98
C ALA A 221 64.46 -13.78 17.36
N SER A 222 64.11 -12.50 17.34
CA SER A 222 64.02 -11.69 18.57
C SER A 222 62.61 -11.82 19.19
N GLU A 223 62.52 -11.53 20.50
CA GLU A 223 61.23 -11.41 21.19
C GLU A 223 60.33 -10.35 20.53
N TYR A 224 60.94 -9.26 20.04
CA TYR A 224 60.22 -8.21 19.27
C TYR A 224 59.52 -8.77 18.03
N ASP A 225 60.15 -9.68 17.29
CA ASP A 225 59.56 -10.29 16.09
C ASP A 225 58.33 -11.15 16.44
N VAL A 226 58.40 -11.91 17.55
CA VAL A 226 57.27 -12.70 18.04
C VAL A 226 56.10 -11.81 18.49
N LEU A 227 56.42 -10.76 19.28
CA LEU A 227 55.39 -9.80 19.73
C LEU A 227 54.72 -9.09 18.55
N ARG A 228 55.50 -8.73 17.54
CA ARG A 228 54.99 -8.10 16.31
C ARG A 228 54.07 -9.03 15.52
N ALA A 229 54.42 -10.30 15.36
CA ALA A 229 53.57 -11.29 14.71
C ALA A 229 52.30 -11.56 15.54
N SER A 230 52.39 -11.61 16.87
CA SER A 230 51.26 -11.74 17.77
C SER A 230 50.28 -10.57 17.64
N VAL A 231 50.77 -9.32 17.58
CA VAL A 231 49.93 -8.13 17.36
C VAL A 231 49.20 -8.21 16.02
N GLN A 232 49.86 -8.73 14.96
CA GLN A 232 49.22 -8.90 13.67
C GLN A 232 48.01 -9.84 13.73
N VAL A 233 48.12 -11.00 14.39
CA VAL A 233 46.99 -11.91 14.60
C VAL A 233 45.86 -11.22 15.34
N LYS A 234 46.17 -10.51 16.44
CA LYS A 234 45.18 -9.79 17.23
C LYS A 234 44.51 -8.64 16.48
N ASN A 235 45.15 -8.04 15.49
CA ASN A 235 44.55 -7.01 14.65
C ASN A 235 43.57 -7.57 13.61
N VAL A 236 43.86 -8.77 13.07
CA VAL A 236 43.00 -9.40 12.05
C VAL A 236 41.79 -10.13 12.67
N GLU A 237 41.89 -10.58 13.91
CA GLU A 237 40.82 -11.31 14.61
C GLU A 237 39.49 -10.53 14.69
N PRO A 238 39.47 -9.21 15.05
CA PRO A 238 38.23 -8.42 15.01
C PRO A 238 37.68 -8.23 13.61
N GLU A 239 38.51 -8.17 12.56
CA GLU A 239 38.10 -8.06 11.17
C GLU A 239 37.38 -9.34 10.73
N LEU A 240 37.91 -10.51 11.12
CA LEU A 240 37.28 -11.81 10.84
C LEU A 240 35.92 -11.91 11.52
N LEU A 241 35.83 -11.53 12.81
CA LEU A 241 34.58 -11.51 13.56
C LEU A 241 33.55 -10.56 12.90
N ALA A 242 33.97 -9.38 12.47
CA ALA A 242 33.11 -8.44 11.75
C ALA A 242 32.58 -9.03 10.42
N ALA A 243 33.42 -9.78 9.68
CA ALA A 243 33.02 -10.45 8.46
C ALA A 243 32.01 -11.59 8.72
N GLU A 244 32.17 -12.37 9.79
CA GLU A 244 31.19 -13.39 10.22
C GLU A 244 29.84 -12.77 10.57
N ILE A 245 29.84 -11.64 11.31
CA ILE A 245 28.63 -10.89 11.65
C ILE A 245 27.95 -10.38 10.36
N SER A 246 28.73 -9.89 9.38
CA SER A 246 28.22 -9.39 8.11
C SER A 246 27.50 -10.49 7.30
N ILE A 247 28.05 -11.70 7.26
CA ILE A 247 27.38 -12.87 6.66
C ILE A 247 26.03 -13.13 7.36
N ARG A 248 26.04 -13.16 8.69
CA ARG A 248 24.82 -13.39 9.47
C ARG A 248 23.76 -12.32 9.21
N GLN A 249 24.15 -11.05 9.15
CA GLN A 249 23.22 -9.96 8.85
C GLN A 249 22.66 -10.08 7.44
N ALA A 250 23.47 -10.36 6.43
CA ALA A 250 23.02 -10.57 5.05
C ALA A 250 22.07 -11.76 4.92
N LYS A 251 22.35 -12.89 5.61
CA LYS A 251 21.43 -14.04 5.68
C LYS A 251 20.09 -13.66 6.29
N LEU A 252 20.08 -12.96 7.43
CA LEU A 252 18.84 -12.53 8.09
C LEU A 252 18.02 -11.58 7.21
N GLN A 253 18.67 -10.66 6.51
CA GLN A 253 17.99 -9.76 5.58
C GLN A 253 17.31 -10.52 4.45
N LEU A 254 17.98 -11.50 3.86
CA LEU A 254 17.42 -12.34 2.79
C LEU A 254 16.25 -13.19 3.30
N LEU A 255 16.36 -13.80 4.50
CA LEU A 255 15.28 -14.56 5.13
C LEU A 255 14.03 -13.72 5.36
N VAL A 256 14.19 -12.48 5.84
CA VAL A 256 13.06 -11.55 6.05
C VAL A 256 12.37 -11.20 4.74
N LEU A 257 13.13 -10.94 3.66
CA LEU A 257 12.55 -10.65 2.34
C LEU A 257 11.77 -11.84 1.76
N MET A 258 12.24 -13.06 2.01
CA MET A 258 11.56 -14.29 1.61
C MET A 258 10.42 -14.70 2.55
N ASN A 259 10.24 -14.01 3.68
CA ASN A 259 9.29 -14.39 4.75
C ASN A 259 9.50 -15.83 5.27
N VAL A 260 10.76 -16.26 5.37
CA VAL A 260 11.16 -17.54 5.94
C VAL A 260 11.61 -17.33 7.39
N ASP A 261 11.46 -18.37 8.24
CA ASP A 261 11.88 -18.29 9.64
C ASP A 261 13.37 -17.91 9.75
N VAL A 262 13.68 -16.88 10.55
CA VAL A 262 15.04 -16.37 10.77
C VAL A 262 16.02 -17.40 11.36
N ARG A 263 15.52 -18.54 11.85
CA ARG A 263 16.29 -19.65 12.38
C ARG A 263 16.81 -20.61 11.28
N CYS A 264 16.25 -20.51 10.06
CA CYS A 264 16.73 -21.33 8.94
C CYS A 264 18.15 -20.91 8.54
N ASN A 265 18.97 -21.87 8.13
CA ASN A 265 20.31 -21.61 7.63
C ASN A 265 20.30 -21.69 6.09
N ILE A 266 20.63 -20.58 5.43
CA ILE A 266 20.69 -20.48 3.97
C ILE A 266 22.16 -20.42 3.53
N GLU A 267 22.47 -21.19 2.48
CA GLU A 267 23.74 -21.11 1.78
C GLU A 267 23.48 -20.78 0.30
N PRO A 268 24.13 -19.76 -0.27
CA PRO A 268 24.03 -19.47 -1.69
C PRO A 268 24.73 -20.56 -2.50
N SER A 269 24.14 -20.93 -3.65
CA SER A 269 24.64 -22.03 -4.51
C SER A 269 25.84 -21.63 -5.40
N CYS A 270 26.13 -20.32 -5.54
CA CYS A 270 27.20 -19.79 -6.40
C CYS A 270 28.06 -18.75 -5.67
N ALA A 271 29.20 -18.39 -6.26
CA ALA A 271 30.09 -17.33 -5.81
C ALA A 271 30.02 -16.12 -6.75
N LEU A 272 30.48 -14.92 -6.29
CA LEU A 272 30.50 -13.71 -7.13
C LEU A 272 31.29 -13.89 -8.43
N ALA A 273 32.39 -14.62 -8.38
CA ALA A 273 33.25 -14.87 -9.54
C ALA A 273 32.52 -15.64 -10.67
N ASP A 274 31.46 -16.41 -10.36
CA ASP A 274 30.71 -17.16 -11.36
C ASP A 274 29.92 -16.25 -12.29
N TYR A 275 29.53 -15.06 -11.79
CA TYR A 275 28.81 -14.07 -12.59
C TYR A 275 29.69 -13.33 -13.59
N GLU A 276 31.02 -13.27 -13.39
CA GLU A 276 31.94 -12.56 -14.29
C GLU A 276 31.83 -13.05 -15.73
N LYS A 277 31.68 -14.35 -15.93
CA LYS A 277 31.62 -15.00 -17.27
C LYS A 277 30.43 -14.52 -18.12
N THR A 278 29.35 -14.10 -17.48
CA THR A 278 28.08 -13.70 -18.14
C THR A 278 27.93 -12.19 -18.30
N MET A 279 28.79 -11.39 -17.64
CA MET A 279 28.67 -9.92 -17.61
C MET A 279 29.00 -9.27 -18.95
N TYR A 280 30.02 -9.76 -19.65
CA TYR A 280 30.51 -9.13 -20.88
C TYR A 280 29.51 -9.21 -22.04
N ASP A 281 28.76 -10.31 -22.15
CA ASP A 281 27.75 -10.50 -23.20
C ASP A 281 26.52 -9.60 -23.00
N ARG A 282 26.17 -9.29 -21.75
CA ARG A 282 25.00 -8.45 -21.41
C ARG A 282 25.25 -6.96 -21.62
N THR A 283 26.50 -6.51 -21.54
CA THR A 283 26.85 -5.08 -21.66
C THR A 283 26.70 -4.54 -23.07
N LEU A 284 26.65 -5.41 -24.08
CA LEU A 284 26.58 -5.03 -25.50
C LEU A 284 25.20 -4.57 -25.97
N SER A 285 24.12 -4.88 -25.24
CA SER A 285 22.74 -4.57 -25.62
C SER A 285 21.97 -3.91 -24.47
N ILE A 286 22.43 -2.72 -24.04
CA ILE A 286 21.71 -1.99 -22.97
C ILE A 286 20.50 -1.29 -23.59
N ASP A 287 19.30 -1.72 -23.18
CA ASP A 287 18.05 -1.06 -23.52
C ASP A 287 17.95 0.27 -22.73
N ARG A 288 17.38 1.30 -23.38
CA ARG A 288 17.09 2.62 -22.78
C ARG A 288 15.60 2.93 -22.78
N ASN A 289 14.77 1.96 -23.16
CA ASN A 289 13.34 2.16 -23.22
C ASN A 289 12.72 2.16 -21.80
N ILE A 290 12.17 3.29 -21.40
CA ILE A 290 11.54 3.51 -20.09
C ILE A 290 10.01 3.35 -20.10
N GLU A 291 9.42 2.94 -21.25
CA GLU A 291 7.94 2.83 -21.37
C GLU A 291 7.33 1.85 -20.38
N ASN A 292 8.09 0.83 -19.96
CA ASN A 292 7.65 -0.16 -18.98
C ASN A 292 7.96 0.22 -17.53
N ASN A 293 8.58 1.39 -17.31
CA ASN A 293 8.87 1.87 -15.96
C ASN A 293 7.59 1.94 -15.13
N THR A 294 7.62 1.34 -13.94
CA THR A 294 6.44 1.19 -13.06
C THR A 294 5.93 2.52 -12.54
N ASP A 295 6.82 3.47 -12.26
CA ASP A 295 6.46 4.77 -11.71
C ASP A 295 5.82 5.65 -12.78
N LEU A 296 6.35 5.64 -14.02
CA LEU A 296 5.73 6.34 -15.16
C LEU A 296 4.35 5.77 -15.46
N ARG A 297 4.22 4.46 -15.54
CA ARG A 297 2.92 3.80 -15.78
C ARG A 297 1.92 4.07 -14.68
N SER A 298 2.37 4.04 -13.41
CA SER A 298 1.53 4.40 -12.26
C SER A 298 1.02 5.84 -12.38
N LEU A 299 1.89 6.77 -12.80
CA LEU A 299 1.53 8.18 -12.99
C LEU A 299 0.60 8.39 -14.20
N ASP A 300 0.79 7.64 -15.28
CA ASP A 300 -0.11 7.66 -16.44
C ASP A 300 -1.52 7.16 -16.06
N LEU A 301 -1.61 6.09 -15.28
CA LEU A 301 -2.88 5.58 -14.76
C LEU A 301 -3.52 6.53 -13.73
N GLN A 302 -2.71 7.22 -12.91
CA GLN A 302 -3.18 8.27 -12.02
C GLN A 302 -3.75 9.46 -12.81
N THR A 303 -3.11 9.82 -13.93
CA THR A 303 -3.60 10.88 -14.82
C THR A 303 -4.95 10.48 -15.45
N GLU A 304 -5.09 9.23 -15.86
CA GLU A 304 -6.35 8.69 -16.40
C GLU A 304 -7.46 8.68 -15.32
N TYR A 305 -7.12 8.28 -14.09
CA TYR A 305 -8.04 8.38 -12.96
C TYR A 305 -8.53 9.82 -12.75
N LEU A 306 -7.65 10.81 -12.75
CA LEU A 306 -8.03 12.23 -12.60
C LEU A 306 -8.86 12.74 -13.78
N ARG A 307 -8.59 12.29 -15.02
CA ARG A 307 -9.43 12.62 -16.18
C ARG A 307 -10.85 12.08 -16.02
N ARG A 308 -11.00 10.85 -15.53
CA ARG A 308 -12.32 10.27 -15.23
C ARG A 308 -13.00 10.96 -14.05
N ALA A 309 -12.23 11.36 -13.03
CA ALA A 309 -12.75 12.17 -11.93
C ALA A 309 -13.27 13.55 -12.42
N LEU A 310 -12.58 14.18 -13.36
CA LEU A 310 -13.07 15.39 -14.04
C LEU A 310 -14.40 15.15 -14.78
N GLU A 311 -14.53 14.03 -15.49
CA GLU A 311 -15.81 13.66 -16.12
C GLU A 311 -16.95 13.49 -15.11
N VAL A 312 -16.68 12.89 -13.94
CA VAL A 312 -17.65 12.78 -12.84
C VAL A 312 -18.11 14.18 -12.39
N GLN A 313 -17.16 15.15 -12.24
CA GLN A 313 -17.52 16.52 -11.86
C GLN A 313 -18.34 17.23 -12.94
N ARG A 314 -18.03 17.01 -14.22
CA ARG A 314 -18.84 17.55 -15.34
C ARG A 314 -20.26 17.00 -15.35
N MET A 315 -20.46 15.72 -14.98
CA MET A 315 -21.80 15.12 -14.89
C MET A 315 -22.67 15.69 -13.75
N ALA A 316 -22.09 16.43 -12.81
CA ALA A 316 -22.87 17.12 -11.77
C ALA A 316 -23.81 18.23 -12.32
N TRP A 317 -23.69 18.61 -13.59
CA TRP A 317 -24.60 19.53 -14.29
C TRP A 317 -25.84 18.85 -14.88
N VAL A 318 -25.80 17.52 -15.03
CA VAL A 318 -26.87 16.76 -15.66
C VAL A 318 -27.97 16.48 -14.63
N PRO A 319 -29.25 16.62 -15.01
CA PRO A 319 -30.38 16.29 -14.14
C PRO A 319 -30.34 14.85 -13.65
N THR A 320 -30.82 14.62 -12.43
CA THR A 320 -30.99 13.28 -11.85
C THR A 320 -32.48 12.97 -11.67
N LEU A 321 -32.88 11.73 -11.94
CA LEU A 321 -34.22 11.20 -11.73
C LEU A 321 -34.16 10.06 -10.75
N SER A 322 -34.96 10.10 -9.70
CA SER A 322 -35.08 9.00 -8.73
C SER A 322 -36.55 8.57 -8.55
N LEU A 323 -36.73 7.29 -8.35
CA LEU A 323 -38.00 6.67 -7.95
C LEU A 323 -37.95 6.49 -6.42
N SER A 324 -39.02 6.91 -5.74
CA SER A 324 -39.19 6.68 -4.31
C SER A 324 -40.54 6.01 -4.03
N GLY A 325 -40.59 5.15 -3.04
CA GLY A 325 -41.80 4.55 -2.53
C GLY A 325 -41.75 4.48 -1.02
N SER A 326 -42.90 4.66 -0.37
CA SER A 326 -43.02 4.47 1.06
C SER A 326 -44.31 3.77 1.44
N TYR A 327 -44.22 2.95 2.47
CA TYR A 327 -45.36 2.35 3.15
C TYR A 327 -45.18 2.53 4.64
N ALA A 328 -46.01 3.34 5.27
CA ALA A 328 -45.86 3.72 6.66
C ALA A 328 -47.14 3.53 7.45
N TRP A 329 -46.99 3.19 8.72
CA TRP A 329 -48.03 3.17 9.72
C TRP A 329 -47.80 4.30 10.70
N MET A 330 -48.74 5.19 10.81
CA MET A 330 -48.67 6.34 11.73
C MET A 330 -49.72 6.21 12.82
N SER A 331 -49.32 6.43 14.06
CA SER A 331 -50.22 6.52 15.20
C SER A 331 -49.98 7.80 15.99
N MET A 332 -51.06 8.51 16.35
CA MET A 332 -51.00 9.72 17.12
C MET A 332 -51.91 9.61 18.34
N SER A 333 -51.39 9.92 19.55
CA SER A 333 -52.12 9.87 20.78
C SER A 333 -51.84 11.09 21.68
N ASN A 334 -52.82 11.44 22.53
CA ASN A 334 -52.61 12.42 23.61
C ASN A 334 -52.47 11.67 24.95
N GLY A 335 -51.69 12.23 25.86
CA GLY A 335 -51.48 11.69 27.20
C GLY A 335 -50.52 10.53 27.26
N SER A 336 -50.91 9.38 27.80
CA SER A 336 -50.04 8.21 27.92
C SER A 336 -49.66 7.65 26.55
N PRO A 337 -48.36 7.37 26.27
CA PRO A 337 -47.89 7.01 24.93
C PRO A 337 -48.48 5.68 24.42
N PHE A 338 -48.99 4.79 25.27
CA PHE A 338 -49.48 3.47 24.89
C PHE A 338 -50.98 3.27 25.07
N LYS A 339 -51.77 4.31 25.34
CA LYS A 339 -53.25 4.26 25.40
C LYS A 339 -53.85 4.76 24.08
N ASN A 340 -54.86 4.04 23.57
CA ASN A 340 -55.64 4.40 22.35
C ASN A 340 -54.80 4.44 21.08
N PHE A 341 -53.99 3.40 20.83
CA PHE A 341 -53.22 3.24 19.62
C PHE A 341 -54.13 2.90 18.43
N ARG A 342 -54.21 3.81 17.44
CA ARG A 342 -54.79 3.53 16.12
C ARG A 342 -53.74 3.71 15.06
N TRP A 343 -53.41 2.64 14.38
CA TRP A 343 -52.48 2.64 13.26
C TRP A 343 -53.20 3.02 11.98
N ASN A 344 -52.76 4.08 11.34
CA ASN A 344 -53.24 4.53 10.04
C ASN A 344 -52.18 4.18 8.99
N PRO A 345 -52.44 3.24 8.07
CA PRO A 345 -51.54 2.94 7.00
C PRO A 345 -51.57 4.03 5.93
N SER A 346 -50.43 4.35 5.36
CA SER A 346 -50.28 5.24 4.22
C SER A 346 -49.24 4.67 3.25
N SER A 347 -49.46 4.84 1.95
CA SER A 347 -48.51 4.46 0.93
C SER A 347 -48.38 5.56 -0.12
N SER A 348 -47.16 5.75 -0.60
CA SER A 348 -46.87 6.69 -1.68
C SER A 348 -45.81 6.14 -2.63
N ILE A 349 -45.93 6.47 -3.89
CA ILE A 349 -44.94 6.28 -4.93
C ILE A 349 -44.74 7.64 -5.61
N GLY A 350 -43.48 8.02 -5.80
CA GLY A 350 -43.13 9.32 -6.39
C GLY A 350 -41.90 9.24 -7.29
N LEU A 351 -41.90 10.07 -8.30
CA LEU A 351 -40.75 10.36 -9.12
C LEU A 351 -40.22 11.75 -8.73
N SER A 352 -38.92 11.84 -8.46
CA SER A 352 -38.25 13.10 -8.13
C SER A 352 -37.24 13.41 -9.22
N LEU A 353 -37.44 14.53 -9.94
CA LEU A 353 -36.50 15.10 -10.89
C LEU A 353 -35.79 16.26 -10.22
N SER A 354 -34.47 16.16 -10.11
CA SER A 354 -33.62 17.24 -9.59
C SER A 354 -32.79 17.84 -10.72
N VAL A 355 -33.06 19.12 -11.03
CA VAL A 355 -32.33 19.88 -12.05
C VAL A 355 -31.55 20.99 -11.35
N PRO A 356 -30.23 20.87 -11.29
CA PRO A 356 -29.43 21.86 -10.61
C PRO A 356 -29.23 23.13 -11.47
N LEU A 357 -29.90 24.22 -11.16
CA LEU A 357 -29.82 25.46 -11.95
C LEU A 357 -28.66 26.36 -11.50
N PHE A 358 -28.55 26.69 -10.23
CA PHE A 358 -27.53 27.62 -9.73
C PHE A 358 -27.05 27.19 -8.32
N GLN A 359 -25.74 27.21 -8.09
CA GLN A 359 -25.10 26.91 -6.81
C GLN A 359 -23.92 27.83 -6.52
N GLY A 360 -24.08 29.12 -6.74
CA GLY A 360 -23.06 30.13 -6.41
C GLY A 360 -21.68 29.87 -7.06
N GLY A 361 -21.61 29.28 -8.25
CA GLY A 361 -20.35 28.99 -8.92
C GLY A 361 -19.58 27.75 -8.44
N GLN A 362 -20.06 27.04 -7.41
CA GLN A 362 -19.32 25.89 -6.81
C GLN A 362 -18.98 24.80 -7.84
N ARG A 363 -19.93 24.43 -8.71
CA ARG A 363 -19.69 23.41 -9.73
C ARG A 363 -18.67 23.84 -10.75
N TYR A 364 -18.75 25.08 -11.21
CA TYR A 364 -17.77 25.63 -12.14
C TYR A 364 -16.37 25.54 -11.56
N ASN A 365 -16.20 26.00 -10.32
CA ASN A 365 -14.90 25.98 -9.64
C ASN A 365 -14.41 24.55 -9.37
N LYS A 366 -15.29 23.59 -9.05
CA LYS A 366 -14.90 22.16 -8.91
C LYS A 366 -14.39 21.56 -10.21
N VAL A 367 -15.03 21.89 -11.35
CA VAL A 367 -14.55 21.44 -12.66
C VAL A 367 -13.19 22.07 -12.97
N ARG A 368 -13.01 23.38 -12.71
CA ARG A 368 -11.72 24.05 -12.88
C ARG A 368 -10.61 23.50 -12.00
N GLN A 369 -10.90 23.20 -10.73
CA GLN A 369 -9.94 22.52 -9.85
C GLN A 369 -9.53 21.16 -10.40
N ALA A 370 -10.48 20.37 -10.89
CA ALA A 370 -10.16 19.07 -11.48
C ALA A 370 -9.35 19.20 -12.79
N GLU A 371 -9.61 20.23 -13.62
CA GLU A 371 -8.80 20.52 -14.81
C GLU A 371 -7.36 20.89 -14.46
N VAL A 372 -7.18 21.73 -13.42
CA VAL A 372 -5.84 22.07 -12.92
C VAL A 372 -5.12 20.84 -12.38
N SER A 373 -5.80 19.96 -11.62
CA SER A 373 -5.18 18.72 -11.12
C SER A 373 -4.70 17.79 -12.24
N VAL A 374 -5.44 17.71 -13.35
CA VAL A 374 -4.96 16.96 -14.53
C VAL A 374 -3.74 17.62 -15.17
N ALA A 375 -3.72 18.96 -15.26
CA ALA A 375 -2.59 19.70 -15.81
C ALA A 375 -1.33 19.56 -14.92
N GLU A 376 -1.48 19.65 -13.61
CA GLU A 376 -0.40 19.40 -12.63
C GLU A 376 0.20 18.02 -12.81
N MET A 377 -0.61 16.99 -12.98
CA MET A 377 -0.15 15.62 -13.17
C MET A 377 0.67 15.45 -14.46
N ASN A 378 0.28 16.13 -15.54
CA ASN A 378 1.04 16.10 -16.78
C ASN A 378 2.46 16.72 -16.61
N TRP A 379 2.58 17.79 -15.82
CA TRP A 379 3.88 18.39 -15.49
C TRP A 379 4.72 17.49 -14.56
N GLN A 380 4.08 16.85 -13.58
CA GLN A 380 4.75 15.87 -12.73
C GLN A 380 5.27 14.68 -13.54
N ARG A 381 4.49 14.21 -14.53
CA ARG A 381 4.92 13.17 -15.46
C ARG A 381 6.16 13.57 -16.26
N ALA A 382 6.16 14.77 -16.83
CA ALA A 382 7.30 15.26 -17.60
C ALA A 382 8.58 15.38 -16.75
N ASN A 383 8.43 15.84 -15.50
CA ASN A 383 9.56 15.92 -14.56
C ASN A 383 10.07 14.54 -14.16
N LEU A 384 9.15 13.60 -13.85
CA LEU A 384 9.51 12.22 -13.51
C LEU A 384 10.22 11.52 -14.68
N GLU A 385 9.73 11.70 -15.91
CA GLU A 385 10.35 11.12 -17.10
C GLU A 385 11.81 11.58 -17.25
N GLN A 386 12.08 12.88 -17.08
CA GLN A 386 13.46 13.41 -17.13
C GLN A 386 14.32 12.83 -15.99
N SER A 387 13.76 12.74 -14.79
CA SER A 387 14.47 12.15 -13.64
C SER A 387 14.83 10.68 -13.89
N ILE A 388 13.91 9.88 -14.42
CA ILE A 388 14.17 8.46 -14.73
C ILE A 388 15.20 8.34 -15.85
N ARG A 389 15.12 9.14 -16.91
CA ARG A 389 16.13 9.16 -17.97
C ARG A 389 17.53 9.46 -17.43
N MET A 390 17.64 10.46 -16.55
CA MET A 390 18.89 10.76 -15.85
C MET A 390 19.39 9.57 -15.03
N GLN A 391 18.51 8.92 -14.25
CA GLN A 391 18.87 7.76 -13.42
C GLN A 391 19.32 6.57 -14.29
N VAL A 392 18.66 6.32 -15.42
CA VAL A 392 19.06 5.27 -16.37
C VAL A 392 20.46 5.54 -16.92
N GLU A 393 20.76 6.76 -17.35
CA GLU A 393 22.13 7.10 -17.84
C GLU A 393 23.18 6.94 -16.73
N ILE A 394 22.87 7.34 -15.48
CA ILE A 394 23.77 7.12 -14.34
C ILE A 394 24.03 5.63 -14.12
N GLN A 395 23.02 4.76 -14.21
CA GLN A 395 23.24 3.32 -14.04
C GLN A 395 24.05 2.73 -15.21
N ILE A 396 23.83 3.19 -16.44
CA ILE A 396 24.63 2.80 -17.60
C ILE A 396 26.10 3.20 -17.43
N ASP A 397 26.37 4.42 -16.99
CA ASP A 397 27.72 4.89 -16.71
C ASP A 397 28.38 4.05 -15.57
N ASN A 398 27.62 3.73 -14.52
CA ASN A 398 28.10 2.86 -13.44
C ASN A 398 28.44 1.46 -13.95
N ILE A 399 27.60 0.86 -14.79
CA ILE A 399 27.85 -0.44 -15.42
C ILE A 399 29.16 -0.37 -16.23
N GLN A 400 29.32 0.63 -17.11
CA GLN A 400 30.53 0.76 -17.94
C GLN A 400 31.80 0.99 -17.10
N LYS A 401 31.70 1.82 -16.05
CA LYS A 401 32.79 2.02 -15.10
C LYS A 401 33.17 0.72 -14.41
N ASN A 402 32.18 -0.01 -13.87
CA ASN A 402 32.43 -1.23 -13.12
C ASN A 402 33.00 -2.35 -14.00
N VAL A 403 32.58 -2.48 -15.26
CA VAL A 403 33.19 -3.45 -16.21
C VAL A 403 34.69 -3.18 -16.37
N ARG A 404 35.08 -1.92 -16.59
CA ARG A 404 36.51 -1.55 -16.70
C ARG A 404 37.26 -1.81 -15.37
N GLN A 405 36.60 -1.53 -14.24
CA GLN A 405 37.20 -1.74 -12.93
C GLN A 405 37.36 -3.23 -12.59
N ILE A 406 36.44 -4.08 -13.01
CA ILE A 406 36.56 -5.54 -12.84
C ILE A 406 37.79 -6.05 -13.63
N ALA A 407 37.94 -5.66 -14.90
CA ALA A 407 39.09 -6.07 -15.72
C ALA A 407 40.42 -5.63 -15.07
N SER A 408 40.53 -4.35 -14.69
CA SER A 408 41.74 -3.82 -14.03
C SER A 408 42.02 -4.43 -12.67
N SER A 409 40.96 -4.69 -11.86
CA SER A 409 41.17 -5.31 -10.53
C SER A 409 41.50 -6.80 -10.63
N ALA A 410 41.02 -7.52 -11.64
CA ALA A 410 41.41 -8.90 -11.90
C ALA A 410 42.90 -9.02 -12.25
N GLU A 411 43.42 -8.11 -13.11
CA GLU A 411 44.85 -7.99 -13.39
C GLU A 411 45.62 -7.65 -12.12
N GLY A 412 45.12 -6.67 -11.32
CA GLY A 412 45.71 -6.28 -10.04
C GLY A 412 45.80 -7.42 -9.04
N VAL A 413 44.80 -8.28 -8.95
CA VAL A 413 44.88 -9.53 -8.12
C VAL A 413 45.97 -10.45 -8.61
N THR A 414 46.09 -10.61 -9.92
CA THR A 414 47.12 -11.51 -10.53
C THR A 414 48.54 -10.99 -10.24
N GLU A 415 48.74 -9.65 -10.36
CA GLU A 415 50.01 -9.02 -10.08
C GLU A 415 50.35 -9.05 -8.58
N ALA A 416 49.37 -8.73 -7.73
CA ALA A 416 49.56 -8.78 -6.27
C ALA A 416 49.84 -10.21 -5.77
N GLN A 417 49.25 -11.24 -6.37
CA GLN A 417 49.52 -12.63 -6.05
C GLN A 417 50.97 -12.99 -6.44
N LYS A 418 51.43 -12.61 -7.65
CA LYS A 418 52.82 -12.80 -8.05
C LYS A 418 53.82 -12.10 -7.15
N ALA A 419 53.51 -10.82 -6.78
CA ALA A 419 54.36 -10.06 -5.87
C ALA A 419 54.47 -10.74 -4.51
N TYR A 420 53.36 -11.18 -3.95
CA TYR A 420 53.33 -11.96 -2.70
C TYR A 420 54.15 -13.22 -2.79
N ASP A 421 53.97 -14.03 -3.85
CA ASP A 421 54.73 -15.28 -4.04
C ASP A 421 56.25 -15.04 -4.14
N ILE A 422 56.65 -13.95 -4.80
CA ILE A 422 58.08 -13.56 -4.88
C ILE A 422 58.59 -13.13 -3.51
N MET A 423 57.87 -12.29 -2.78
CA MET A 423 58.31 -11.80 -1.44
C MET A 423 58.35 -12.94 -0.43
N HIS A 424 57.36 -13.86 -0.46
CA HIS A 424 57.34 -15.04 0.41
C HIS A 424 58.58 -15.95 0.17
N ARG A 425 58.88 -16.26 -1.08
CA ARG A 425 60.09 -17.06 -1.44
C ARG A 425 61.38 -16.34 -1.05
N SER A 426 61.46 -15.03 -1.27
CA SER A 426 62.64 -14.23 -0.88
C SER A 426 62.83 -14.21 0.65
N PHE A 427 61.76 -14.21 1.39
CA PHE A 427 61.77 -14.30 2.85
C PHE A 427 62.25 -15.68 3.34
N ASP A 428 61.84 -16.76 2.69
CA ASP A 428 62.28 -18.14 3.05
C ASP A 428 63.77 -18.32 2.92
N ILE A 429 64.41 -17.66 1.93
CA ILE A 429 65.87 -17.67 1.73
C ILE A 429 66.61 -16.54 2.47
N GLY A 430 65.88 -15.70 3.27
CA GLY A 430 66.45 -14.61 4.04
C GLY A 430 66.80 -13.34 3.24
N ALA A 431 66.33 -13.22 1.99
CA ALA A 431 66.60 -12.09 1.09
C ALA A 431 65.54 -10.94 1.23
N ALA A 432 64.40 -11.17 1.90
CA ALA A 432 63.37 -10.17 2.18
C ALA A 432 63.07 -10.08 3.68
N SER A 433 62.57 -8.93 4.11
CA SER A 433 62.13 -8.72 5.50
C SER A 433 60.71 -9.19 5.71
N PHE A 434 60.32 -9.45 6.97
CA PHE A 434 58.95 -9.72 7.34
C PHE A 434 57.99 -8.57 6.92
N LEU A 435 58.46 -7.33 6.95
CA LEU A 435 57.68 -6.17 6.56
C LEU A 435 57.27 -6.25 5.07
N ASP A 436 58.23 -6.66 4.21
CA ASP A 436 57.99 -6.75 2.77
C ASP A 436 56.95 -7.83 2.46
N VAL A 437 57.00 -8.98 3.14
CA VAL A 437 55.98 -10.03 3.00
C VAL A 437 54.63 -9.54 3.45
N ARG A 438 54.56 -8.91 4.63
CA ARG A 438 53.33 -8.37 5.18
C ARG A 438 52.69 -7.32 4.26
N ASP A 439 53.50 -6.40 3.73
CA ASP A 439 52.99 -5.36 2.85
C ASP A 439 52.44 -5.95 1.55
N SER A 440 53.10 -7.02 1.02
CA SER A 440 52.58 -7.77 -0.12
C SER A 440 51.31 -8.56 0.20
N GLU A 441 51.15 -9.11 1.43
CA GLU A 441 49.92 -9.77 1.90
C GLU A 441 48.73 -8.78 1.97
N VAL A 442 48.98 -7.59 2.57
CA VAL A 442 47.94 -6.54 2.66
C VAL A 442 47.53 -6.06 1.26
N ALA A 443 48.52 -5.89 0.35
CA ALA A 443 48.23 -5.50 -1.03
C ALA A 443 47.39 -6.56 -1.75
N LEU A 444 47.70 -7.84 -1.59
CA LEU A 444 46.93 -8.96 -2.16
C LEU A 444 45.51 -9.02 -1.59
N MET A 445 45.37 -8.92 -0.27
CA MET A 445 44.05 -8.86 0.39
C MET A 445 43.22 -7.71 -0.12
N SER A 446 43.77 -6.51 -0.19
CA SER A 446 43.11 -5.31 -0.68
C SER A 446 42.69 -5.46 -2.15
N SER A 447 43.56 -6.03 -3.00
CA SER A 447 43.24 -6.29 -4.42
C SER A 447 42.10 -7.28 -4.59
N LYS A 448 42.10 -8.39 -3.82
CA LYS A 448 41.00 -9.38 -3.83
C LYS A 448 39.67 -8.76 -3.37
N LEU A 449 39.67 -7.98 -2.30
CA LEU A 449 38.46 -7.30 -1.81
C LEU A 449 37.94 -6.29 -2.83
N THR A 450 38.82 -5.50 -3.45
CA THR A 450 38.46 -4.55 -4.50
C THR A 450 37.85 -5.24 -5.72
N TYR A 451 38.39 -6.40 -6.12
CA TYR A 451 37.86 -7.20 -7.20
C TYR A 451 36.43 -7.69 -6.92
N TYR A 452 36.16 -8.31 -5.76
CA TYR A 452 34.82 -8.76 -5.39
C TYR A 452 33.84 -7.60 -5.24
N GLN A 453 34.29 -6.45 -4.66
CA GLN A 453 33.49 -5.24 -4.57
C GLN A 453 33.10 -4.70 -5.96
N SER A 454 34.00 -4.78 -6.94
CA SER A 454 33.72 -4.32 -8.32
C SER A 454 32.66 -5.16 -9.01
N ILE A 455 32.71 -6.50 -8.83
CA ILE A 455 31.70 -7.43 -9.33
C ILE A 455 30.34 -7.12 -8.68
N TYR A 456 30.31 -6.99 -7.36
CA TYR A 456 29.11 -6.63 -6.62
C TYR A 456 28.49 -5.31 -7.13
N ASN A 457 29.30 -4.25 -7.27
CA ASN A 457 28.85 -2.97 -7.77
C ASN A 457 28.25 -3.04 -9.19
N TYR A 458 28.81 -3.90 -10.04
CA TYR A 458 28.24 -4.17 -11.37
C TYR A 458 26.86 -4.82 -11.25
N LEU A 459 26.72 -5.88 -10.47
CA LEU A 459 25.46 -6.63 -10.30
C LEU A 459 24.35 -5.72 -9.72
N ILE A 460 24.68 -4.89 -8.72
CA ILE A 460 23.75 -3.90 -8.17
C ILE A 460 23.33 -2.87 -9.23
N ALA A 461 24.27 -2.36 -10.04
CA ALA A 461 23.94 -1.40 -11.09
C ALA A 461 23.05 -2.05 -12.18
N GLU A 462 23.30 -3.31 -12.55
CA GLU A 462 22.45 -4.08 -13.49
C GLU A 462 21.05 -4.31 -12.92
N SER A 463 20.94 -4.75 -11.66
CA SER A 463 19.63 -4.95 -10.99
C SER A 463 18.82 -3.64 -10.89
N ASN A 464 19.48 -2.53 -10.52
CA ASN A 464 18.85 -1.23 -10.47
C ASN A 464 18.43 -0.72 -11.86
N LEU A 465 19.20 -1.00 -12.91
CA LEU A 465 18.82 -0.66 -14.27
C LEU A 465 17.58 -1.44 -14.71
N LYS A 466 17.50 -2.74 -14.42
CA LYS A 466 16.29 -3.56 -14.70
C LYS A 466 15.05 -3.00 -13.99
N LEU A 467 15.20 -2.60 -12.72
CA LEU A 467 14.15 -1.95 -11.96
C LEU A 467 13.66 -0.66 -12.65
N LEU A 468 14.59 0.23 -13.06
CA LEU A 468 14.27 1.49 -13.72
C LEU A 468 13.61 1.29 -15.08
N LEU A 469 14.01 0.27 -15.83
CA LEU A 469 13.39 -0.05 -17.13
C LEU A 469 12.03 -0.76 -16.97
N GLY A 470 11.76 -1.36 -15.81
CA GLY A 470 10.56 -2.15 -15.55
C GLY A 470 10.46 -3.40 -16.43
N ASN A 471 11.59 -3.89 -16.93
CA ASN A 471 11.69 -5.01 -17.89
C ASN A 471 11.91 -6.37 -17.20
N GLU A 472 11.63 -6.47 -15.89
CA GLU A 472 11.72 -7.76 -15.21
C GLU A 472 10.62 -8.69 -15.71
N ASP A 473 11.05 -9.82 -16.26
CA ASP A 473 10.14 -10.87 -16.76
C ASP A 473 9.69 -11.77 -15.59
N LEU A 474 8.62 -11.36 -14.95
CA LEU A 474 8.02 -12.09 -13.82
C LEU A 474 7.50 -13.47 -14.21
N SER A 475 7.34 -13.77 -15.52
CA SER A 475 6.87 -15.09 -15.99
C SER A 475 7.90 -16.20 -15.79
N LYS A 476 9.17 -15.84 -15.58
CA LYS A 476 10.24 -16.80 -15.26
C LYS A 476 10.06 -17.43 -13.88
N TYR A 477 9.33 -16.76 -12.99
CA TYR A 477 9.15 -17.21 -11.62
C TYR A 477 7.75 -17.81 -11.45
N PRO A 478 7.62 -19.12 -11.23
CA PRO A 478 6.32 -19.76 -11.05
C PRO A 478 5.66 -19.25 -9.76
N THR A 479 4.56 -18.52 -9.91
CA THR A 479 3.73 -18.06 -8.79
C THR A 479 2.53 -18.98 -8.59
N ASN A 480 2.05 -19.12 -7.35
CA ASN A 480 0.90 -19.98 -7.02
C ASN A 480 -0.44 -19.48 -7.61
N ASP A 481 -0.48 -18.28 -8.20
CA ASP A 481 -1.67 -17.70 -8.83
C ASP A 481 -2.08 -18.39 -10.15
N ASN A 482 -1.28 -19.35 -10.66
CA ASN A 482 -1.55 -20.12 -11.87
C ASN A 482 -2.18 -21.51 -11.61
N LYS A 483 -2.82 -21.70 -10.43
CA LYS A 483 -3.58 -22.93 -10.14
C LYS A 483 -5.05 -22.66 -9.94
#